data_864e2e7522d086c9b772688eaa189401
#
_entry.id   864e2e7522d086c9b772688eaa189401
#
_cell.length_a   1.000
_cell.length_b   1.000
_cell.length_c   1.000
_cell.angle_alpha   90.00
_cell.angle_beta   90.00
_cell.angle_gamma   90.00
#
_symmetry.space_group_name_H-M   'P 1'
#
loop_
_entity.id
_entity.type
_entity.pdbx_description
1 polymer ?
#
loop_
_entity_poly.entity_id
_entity_poly.type
_entity_poly.pdbx_seq_one_letter_code
_entity_poly.pdbx_strand_id
1 'polypeptide(L)'
;MHISVIGTGYVGLVTGACFAEFGVNVTCMDNDAKRIEKLEKGEVPFFEPGITALVAKGVKEGRLSFTTDIAKAVDKALVIFIAVGTPPRGDGSADLSYVEEVGKGIARHMTGYKVIVTKSTVPVGTGEKLRDAITQTQTQPIPFDVVSNPEFLREGSAIEDFMRPNRVVIGADSDQAVAIIKDLYRPLYLIETPIVVTDVPTAELIKYASNAFLATKISFINEIANLCERVGANVQMVAKGMGLDHRIGSKFLHAGPGFGGSCFPKDLAALIQT
;
A
#
# COMPACT_ATOMS: atom_id res chain seq x y z
N MET A 1 7.51 -16.83 10.23
CA MET A 1 8.05 -15.46 10.17
C MET A 1 7.19 -14.54 11.02
N HIS A 2 7.76 -13.50 11.65
CA HIS A 2 7.02 -12.44 12.35
C HIS A 2 7.22 -11.13 11.61
N ILE A 3 6.13 -10.41 11.35
CA ILE A 3 6.16 -9.09 10.71
C ILE A 3 5.43 -8.06 11.57
N SER A 4 5.70 -6.79 11.33
CA SER A 4 4.94 -5.69 11.90
C SER A 4 4.38 -4.80 10.81
N VAL A 5 3.21 -4.21 11.09
CA VAL A 5 2.59 -3.19 10.23
C VAL A 5 2.39 -1.95 11.08
N ILE A 6 3.07 -0.86 10.73
CA ILE A 6 2.99 0.42 11.42
C ILE A 6 2.02 1.33 10.68
N GLY A 7 0.98 1.75 11.37
CA GLY A 7 -0.22 2.38 10.85
C GLY A 7 -1.36 1.38 10.69
N THR A 8 -2.47 1.57 11.44
CA THR A 8 -3.67 0.73 11.36
C THR A 8 -4.83 1.45 10.67
N GLY A 9 -4.49 2.31 9.71
CA GLY A 9 -5.45 2.84 8.75
C GLY A 9 -5.96 1.74 7.80
N TYR A 10 -6.68 2.14 6.77
CA TYR A 10 -7.28 1.21 5.81
C TYR A 10 -6.25 0.22 5.23
N VAL A 11 -5.19 0.74 4.62
CA VAL A 11 -4.13 -0.08 3.99
C VAL A 11 -3.42 -0.99 5.01
N GLY A 12 -3.04 -0.42 6.16
CA GLY A 12 -2.27 -1.18 7.15
C GLY A 12 -3.06 -2.30 7.79
N LEU A 13 -4.32 -2.05 8.19
CA LEU A 13 -5.14 -3.09 8.81
C LEU A 13 -5.49 -4.21 7.82
N VAL A 14 -5.85 -3.87 6.57
CA VAL A 14 -6.09 -4.88 5.53
C VAL A 14 -4.83 -5.70 5.28
N THR A 15 -3.67 -5.04 5.14
CA THR A 15 -2.37 -5.71 4.95
C THR A 15 -2.06 -6.67 6.10
N GLY A 16 -2.20 -6.21 7.36
CA GLY A 16 -1.91 -7.04 8.53
C GLY A 16 -2.85 -8.24 8.66
N ALA A 17 -4.15 -8.03 8.47
CA ALA A 17 -5.15 -9.08 8.55
C ALA A 17 -4.97 -10.13 7.43
N CYS A 18 -4.68 -9.71 6.20
CA CYS A 18 -4.44 -10.62 5.08
C CYS A 18 -3.14 -11.43 5.24
N PHE A 19 -2.06 -10.84 5.75
CA PHE A 19 -0.85 -11.61 6.07
C PHE A 19 -1.08 -12.60 7.22
N ALA A 20 -1.89 -12.23 8.22
CA ALA A 20 -2.29 -13.19 9.27
C ALA A 20 -3.09 -14.37 8.69
N GLU A 21 -3.95 -14.14 7.70
CA GLU A 21 -4.65 -15.18 6.95
C GLU A 21 -3.69 -16.07 6.14
N PHE A 22 -2.62 -15.52 5.61
CA PHE A 22 -1.54 -16.29 4.98
C PHE A 22 -0.70 -17.12 5.97
N GLY A 23 -1.00 -17.05 7.27
CA GLY A 23 -0.31 -17.82 8.30
C GLY A 23 0.91 -17.13 8.90
N VAL A 24 1.11 -15.84 8.62
CA VAL A 24 2.19 -15.02 9.17
C VAL A 24 1.79 -14.48 10.54
N ASN A 25 2.72 -14.41 11.50
CA ASN A 25 2.49 -13.70 12.76
C ASN A 25 2.66 -12.20 12.55
N VAL A 26 1.63 -11.42 12.87
CA VAL A 26 1.57 -9.99 12.58
C VAL A 26 1.31 -9.20 13.86
N THR A 27 2.11 -8.16 14.08
CA THR A 27 1.84 -7.12 15.08
C THR A 27 1.49 -5.83 14.34
N CYS A 28 0.27 -5.35 14.49
CA CYS A 28 -0.16 -4.05 13.99
C CYS A 28 0.05 -2.99 15.07
N MET A 29 0.74 -1.92 14.74
CA MET A 29 1.04 -0.81 15.64
C MET A 29 0.41 0.49 15.14
N ASP A 30 -0.20 1.26 16.05
CA ASP A 30 -0.64 2.62 15.78
C ASP A 30 -0.44 3.48 17.03
N ASN A 31 -0.17 4.77 16.87
CA ASN A 31 -0.05 5.70 17.97
C ASN A 31 -1.41 6.17 18.53
N ASP A 32 -2.52 5.90 17.82
CA ASP A 32 -3.88 6.17 18.29
C ASP A 32 -4.35 5.06 19.25
N ALA A 33 -4.21 5.31 20.56
CA ALA A 33 -4.60 4.35 21.59
C ALA A 33 -6.09 3.97 21.53
N LYS A 34 -6.97 4.91 21.13
CA LYS A 34 -8.42 4.63 21.01
C LYS A 34 -8.70 3.69 19.85
N ARG A 35 -7.93 3.81 18.77
CA ARG A 35 -8.02 2.91 17.62
C ARG A 35 -7.56 1.51 18.00
N ILE A 36 -6.42 1.40 18.66
CA ILE A 36 -5.89 0.11 19.14
C ILE A 36 -6.87 -0.56 20.10
N GLU A 37 -7.42 0.17 21.09
CA GLU A 37 -8.42 -0.37 22.02
C GLU A 37 -9.66 -0.94 21.29
N LYS A 38 -10.16 -0.25 20.26
CA LYS A 38 -11.28 -0.74 19.42
C LYS A 38 -10.89 -2.02 18.68
N LEU A 39 -9.71 -2.05 18.06
CA LEU A 39 -9.24 -3.21 17.32
C LEU A 39 -9.04 -4.43 18.22
N GLU A 40 -8.54 -4.25 19.45
CA GLU A 40 -8.43 -5.31 20.45
C GLU A 40 -9.80 -5.88 20.86
N LYS A 41 -10.86 -5.06 20.82
CA LYS A 41 -12.26 -5.49 21.03
C LYS A 41 -12.92 -6.08 19.79
N GLY A 42 -12.20 -6.14 18.65
CA GLY A 42 -12.72 -6.61 17.35
C GLY A 42 -13.54 -5.57 16.60
N GLU A 43 -13.49 -4.29 17.00
CA GLU A 43 -14.18 -3.19 16.33
C GLU A 43 -13.27 -2.56 15.28
N VAL A 44 -13.61 -2.74 14.00
CA VAL A 44 -12.86 -2.14 12.89
C VAL A 44 -13.38 -0.71 12.62
N PRO A 45 -12.49 0.32 12.55
CA PRO A 45 -12.91 1.71 12.49
C PRO A 45 -13.35 2.19 11.09
N PHE A 46 -13.46 1.29 10.11
CA PHE A 46 -13.93 1.58 8.75
C PHE A 46 -14.67 0.38 8.19
N PHE A 47 -15.42 0.60 7.11
CA PHE A 47 -16.12 -0.46 6.42
C PHE A 47 -15.26 -1.05 5.29
N GLU A 48 -15.08 -2.36 5.33
CA GLU A 48 -14.56 -3.18 4.22
C GLU A 48 -15.22 -4.56 4.34
N PRO A 49 -15.82 -5.10 3.26
CA PRO A 49 -16.48 -6.41 3.30
C PRO A 49 -15.53 -7.50 3.81
N GLY A 50 -15.92 -8.18 4.90
CA GLY A 50 -15.18 -9.30 5.46
C GLY A 50 -14.05 -8.95 6.43
N ILE A 51 -13.62 -7.69 6.55
CA ILE A 51 -12.46 -7.31 7.38
C ILE A 51 -12.66 -7.62 8.86
N THR A 52 -13.86 -7.40 9.41
CA THR A 52 -14.16 -7.67 10.83
C THR A 52 -14.00 -9.16 11.15
N ALA A 53 -14.50 -10.03 10.28
CA ALA A 53 -14.37 -11.48 10.46
C ALA A 53 -12.90 -11.93 10.33
N LEU A 54 -12.15 -11.34 9.40
CA LEU A 54 -10.74 -11.65 9.18
C LEU A 54 -9.87 -11.24 10.37
N VAL A 55 -10.08 -10.03 10.91
CA VAL A 55 -9.41 -9.54 12.11
C VAL A 55 -9.73 -10.42 13.31
N ALA A 56 -11.02 -10.72 13.56
CA ALA A 56 -11.43 -11.56 14.67
C ALA A 56 -10.82 -12.96 14.59
N LYS A 57 -10.75 -13.55 13.40
CA LYS A 57 -10.08 -14.84 13.15
C LYS A 57 -8.59 -14.76 13.49
N GLY A 58 -7.88 -13.77 12.95
CA GLY A 58 -6.44 -13.59 13.17
C GLY A 58 -6.09 -13.42 14.65
N VAL A 59 -6.88 -12.64 15.39
CA VAL A 59 -6.72 -12.45 16.85
C VAL A 59 -6.99 -13.75 17.61
N LYS A 60 -8.09 -14.44 17.31
CA LYS A 60 -8.44 -15.72 17.94
C LYS A 60 -7.38 -16.79 17.74
N GLU A 61 -6.76 -16.84 16.57
CA GLU A 61 -5.70 -17.80 16.24
C GLU A 61 -4.30 -17.36 16.75
N GLY A 62 -4.20 -16.19 17.38
CA GLY A 62 -2.95 -15.65 17.93
C GLY A 62 -1.96 -15.19 16.86
N ARG A 63 -2.40 -15.05 15.60
CA ARG A 63 -1.57 -14.58 14.49
C ARG A 63 -1.63 -13.07 14.26
N LEU A 64 -2.64 -12.38 14.79
CA LEU A 64 -2.79 -10.93 14.69
C LEU A 64 -2.86 -10.32 16.09
N SER A 65 -2.02 -9.35 16.36
CA SER A 65 -1.98 -8.60 17.62
C SER A 65 -1.86 -7.10 17.36
N PHE A 66 -2.25 -6.31 18.36
CA PHE A 66 -2.24 -4.85 18.26
C PHE A 66 -1.40 -4.25 19.39
N THR A 67 -0.80 -3.08 19.16
CA THR A 67 -0.03 -2.36 20.19
C THR A 67 0.10 -0.89 19.84
N THR A 68 0.29 -0.05 20.86
CA THR A 68 0.71 1.34 20.70
C THR A 68 2.23 1.51 20.87
N ASP A 69 2.94 0.44 21.23
CA ASP A 69 4.35 0.44 21.56
C ASP A 69 5.20 0.04 20.35
N ILE A 70 5.91 1.00 19.77
CA ILE A 70 6.78 0.78 18.62
C ILE A 70 7.95 -0.16 18.96
N ALA A 71 8.45 -0.15 20.19
CA ALA A 71 9.54 -1.05 20.58
C ALA A 71 9.09 -2.51 20.50
N LYS A 72 7.88 -2.83 20.98
CA LYS A 72 7.30 -4.17 20.86
C LYS A 72 7.07 -4.57 19.41
N ALA A 73 6.64 -3.63 18.57
CA ALA A 73 6.42 -3.89 17.15
C ALA A 73 7.74 -4.22 16.43
N VAL A 74 8.81 -3.50 16.74
CA VAL A 74 10.12 -3.66 16.10
C VAL A 74 10.88 -4.90 16.58
N ASP A 75 10.80 -5.22 17.87
CA ASP A 75 11.63 -6.25 18.51
C ASP A 75 11.58 -7.60 17.79
N LYS A 76 10.39 -8.18 17.63
CA LYS A 76 10.19 -9.52 17.06
C LYS A 76 10.15 -9.56 15.53
N ALA A 77 9.91 -8.43 14.89
CA ALA A 77 9.66 -8.39 13.45
C ALA A 77 10.97 -8.52 12.65
N LEU A 78 10.98 -9.41 11.67
CA LEU A 78 11.99 -9.41 10.61
C LEU A 78 11.65 -8.39 9.54
N VAL A 79 10.36 -8.27 9.20
CA VAL A 79 9.86 -7.34 8.18
C VAL A 79 8.92 -6.34 8.84
N ILE A 80 9.13 -5.05 8.57
CA ILE A 80 8.32 -3.97 9.12
C ILE A 80 7.72 -3.17 7.97
N PHE A 81 6.39 -3.26 7.81
CA PHE A 81 5.65 -2.48 6.84
C PHE A 81 5.28 -1.12 7.41
N ILE A 82 5.61 -0.05 6.69
CA ILE A 82 5.17 1.31 6.96
C ILE A 82 3.93 1.58 6.11
N ALA A 83 2.78 1.71 6.78
CA ALA A 83 1.46 1.91 6.16
C ALA A 83 0.76 3.15 6.75
N VAL A 84 1.53 4.18 7.06
CA VAL A 84 1.04 5.46 7.58
C VAL A 84 0.53 6.36 6.46
N GLY A 85 -0.31 7.34 6.80
CA GLY A 85 -0.82 8.32 5.85
C GLY A 85 0.28 9.21 5.27
N THR A 86 0.08 9.63 4.02
CA THR A 86 0.90 10.61 3.30
C THR A 86 -0.02 11.72 2.78
N PRO A 87 -0.57 12.58 3.68
CA PRO A 87 -1.52 13.61 3.28
C PRO A 87 -0.86 14.62 2.34
N PRO A 88 -1.65 15.29 1.46
CA PRO A 88 -1.10 16.35 0.63
C PRO A 88 -0.79 17.59 1.46
N ARG A 89 0.32 18.24 1.15
CA ARG A 89 0.63 19.59 1.64
C ARG A 89 -0.10 20.64 0.80
N GLY A 90 -0.05 21.90 1.23
CA GLY A 90 -0.70 23.01 0.54
C GLY A 90 -0.20 23.27 -0.88
N ASP A 91 1.00 22.84 -1.21
CA ASP A 91 1.61 22.89 -2.55
C ASP A 91 1.31 21.65 -3.42
N GLY A 92 0.57 20.67 -2.89
CA GLY A 92 0.25 19.42 -3.55
C GLY A 92 1.29 18.30 -3.35
N SER A 93 2.45 18.58 -2.76
CA SER A 93 3.43 17.56 -2.41
C SER A 93 2.92 16.63 -1.29
N ALA A 94 3.45 15.40 -1.23
CA ALA A 94 3.12 14.48 -0.15
C ALA A 94 3.86 14.84 1.15
N ASP A 95 3.17 14.83 2.28
CA ASP A 95 3.83 14.95 3.58
C ASP A 95 4.39 13.60 4.02
N LEU A 96 5.70 13.50 4.06
CA LEU A 96 6.45 12.31 4.44
C LEU A 96 6.86 12.28 5.91
N SER A 97 6.50 13.29 6.70
CA SER A 97 6.91 13.42 8.11
C SER A 97 6.58 12.17 8.93
N TYR A 98 5.40 11.57 8.71
CA TYR A 98 5.03 10.33 9.40
C TYR A 98 5.89 9.14 8.99
N VAL A 99 6.27 9.03 7.72
CA VAL A 99 7.15 7.96 7.22
C VAL A 99 8.54 8.09 7.85
N GLU A 100 9.08 9.30 7.87
CA GLU A 100 10.39 9.59 8.47
C GLU A 100 10.40 9.35 9.98
N GLU A 101 9.35 9.77 10.69
CA GLU A 101 9.22 9.56 12.13
C GLU A 101 9.17 8.06 12.48
N VAL A 102 8.40 7.29 11.72
CA VAL A 102 8.36 5.83 11.87
C VAL A 102 9.74 5.23 11.59
N GLY A 103 10.44 5.65 10.54
CA GLY A 103 11.80 5.21 10.24
C GLY A 103 12.76 5.46 11.39
N LYS A 104 12.74 6.68 11.97
CA LYS A 104 13.51 7.04 13.16
C LYS A 104 13.12 6.20 14.39
N GLY A 105 11.82 5.94 14.55
CA GLY A 105 11.31 5.07 15.61
C GLY A 105 11.86 3.64 15.49
N ILE A 106 11.84 3.07 14.28
CA ILE A 106 12.42 1.75 14.00
C ILE A 106 13.92 1.74 14.32
N ALA A 107 14.66 2.74 13.85
CA ALA A 107 16.10 2.85 14.06
C ALA A 107 16.52 2.83 15.52
N ARG A 108 15.73 3.47 16.42
CA ARG A 108 16.01 3.51 17.86
C ARG A 108 15.79 2.17 18.57
N HIS A 109 14.98 1.26 18.02
CA HIS A 109 14.55 0.04 18.70
C HIS A 109 15.01 -1.24 18.01
N MET A 110 15.56 -1.16 16.78
CA MET A 110 16.08 -2.35 16.11
C MET A 110 17.37 -2.83 16.77
N THR A 111 17.44 -4.15 16.99
CA THR A 111 18.59 -4.83 17.62
C THR A 111 19.26 -5.83 16.69
N GLY A 112 18.74 -6.01 15.48
CA GLY A 112 19.26 -6.90 14.45
C GLY A 112 18.71 -6.54 13.08
N TYR A 113 19.13 -7.27 12.08
CA TYR A 113 18.73 -7.05 10.69
C TYR A 113 17.20 -6.96 10.52
N LYS A 114 16.75 -5.98 9.76
CA LYS A 114 15.35 -5.73 9.41
C LYS A 114 15.19 -5.44 7.92
N VAL A 115 14.07 -5.88 7.36
CA VAL A 115 13.57 -5.40 6.07
C VAL A 115 12.47 -4.38 6.33
N ILE A 116 12.71 -3.13 5.96
CA ILE A 116 11.80 -2.02 6.20
C ILE A 116 11.09 -1.70 4.89
N VAL A 117 9.77 -1.85 4.88
CA VAL A 117 8.97 -1.85 3.66
C VAL A 117 8.04 -0.66 3.64
N THR A 118 8.15 0.23 2.66
CA THR A 118 7.14 1.24 2.40
C THR A 118 5.96 0.62 1.67
N LYS A 119 4.80 0.57 2.35
CA LYS A 119 3.51 0.18 1.79
C LYS A 119 2.67 1.41 1.42
N SER A 120 2.89 2.52 2.12
CA SER A 120 2.31 3.83 1.79
C SER A 120 2.67 4.25 0.38
N THR A 121 1.74 4.97 -0.29
CA THR A 121 2.03 5.62 -1.58
C THR A 121 2.92 6.82 -1.33
N VAL A 122 4.13 6.79 -1.85
CA VAL A 122 5.17 7.79 -1.61
C VAL A 122 5.82 8.24 -2.92
N PRO A 123 6.27 9.52 -3.04
CA PRO A 123 7.03 10.01 -4.17
C PRO A 123 8.35 9.25 -4.38
N VAL A 124 8.82 9.29 -5.64
CA VAL A 124 10.14 8.73 -5.99
C VAL A 124 11.24 9.39 -5.16
N GLY A 125 12.17 8.55 -4.66
CA GLY A 125 13.27 8.96 -3.78
C GLY A 125 12.92 8.90 -2.28
N THR A 126 11.71 8.49 -1.91
CA THR A 126 11.34 8.34 -0.50
C THR A 126 12.12 7.21 0.16
N GLY A 127 12.38 6.12 -0.54
CA GLY A 127 13.18 5.00 -0.02
C GLY A 127 14.60 5.41 0.37
N GLU A 128 15.25 6.27 -0.42
CA GLU A 128 16.56 6.83 -0.11
C GLU A 128 16.50 7.73 1.14
N LYS A 129 15.54 8.65 1.20
CA LYS A 129 15.32 9.50 2.37
C LYS A 129 15.06 8.71 3.65
N LEU A 130 14.28 7.64 3.54
CA LEU A 130 14.01 6.73 4.65
C LEU A 130 15.29 6.01 5.11
N ARG A 131 16.11 5.53 4.18
CA ARG A 131 17.41 4.91 4.45
C ARG A 131 18.31 5.88 5.20
N ASP A 132 18.42 7.11 4.72
CA ASP A 132 19.24 8.16 5.36
C ASP A 132 18.74 8.49 6.77
N ALA A 133 17.43 8.67 6.95
CA ALA A 133 16.84 8.97 8.25
C ALA A 133 17.10 7.85 9.27
N ILE A 134 17.02 6.59 8.85
CA ILE A 134 17.32 5.42 9.69
C ILE A 134 18.83 5.41 10.03
N THR A 135 19.69 5.51 9.03
CA THR A 135 21.15 5.48 9.21
C THR A 135 21.64 6.57 10.15
N GLN A 136 21.11 7.80 10.01
CA GLN A 136 21.46 8.92 10.88
C GLN A 136 20.92 8.80 12.31
N THR A 137 19.88 8.00 12.50
CA THR A 137 19.23 7.85 13.82
C THR A 137 19.79 6.66 14.62
N GLN A 138 20.36 5.68 13.96
CA GLN A 138 20.97 4.51 14.63
C GLN A 138 22.10 4.94 15.55
N THR A 139 22.13 4.41 16.78
CA THR A 139 23.22 4.60 17.72
C THR A 139 24.40 3.64 17.48
N GLN A 140 24.10 2.51 16.82
CA GLN A 140 25.08 1.51 16.37
C GLN A 140 24.69 1.07 14.97
N PRO A 141 25.65 0.78 14.07
CA PRO A 141 25.36 0.39 12.70
C PRO A 141 24.75 -1.03 12.68
N ILE A 142 23.44 -1.11 12.59
CA ILE A 142 22.70 -2.36 12.42
C ILE A 142 22.28 -2.46 10.95
N PRO A 143 22.57 -3.56 10.25
CA PRO A 143 22.22 -3.72 8.85
C PRO A 143 20.69 -3.79 8.66
N PHE A 144 20.22 -3.19 7.58
CA PHE A 144 18.82 -3.23 7.16
C PHE A 144 18.69 -3.00 5.66
N ASP A 145 17.57 -3.42 5.10
CA ASP A 145 17.18 -3.10 3.73
C ASP A 145 15.90 -2.26 3.72
N VAL A 146 15.85 -1.32 2.77
CA VAL A 146 14.63 -0.58 2.45
C VAL A 146 14.02 -1.14 1.18
N VAL A 147 12.73 -1.45 1.24
CA VAL A 147 11.95 -2.02 0.14
C VAL A 147 10.74 -1.16 -0.14
N SER A 148 10.42 -0.94 -1.41
CA SER A 148 9.14 -0.39 -1.83
C SER A 148 8.22 -1.54 -2.26
N ASN A 149 7.07 -1.67 -1.60
CA ASN A 149 6.05 -2.65 -1.95
C ASN A 149 4.69 -1.96 -2.00
N PRO A 150 4.44 -1.18 -3.06
CA PRO A 150 3.22 -0.39 -3.18
C PRO A 150 1.98 -1.28 -3.18
N GLU A 151 0.88 -0.72 -2.67
CA GLU A 151 -0.43 -1.36 -2.68
C GLU A 151 -1.24 -0.93 -3.91
N PHE A 152 -2.18 -1.79 -4.32
CA PHE A 152 -3.12 -1.52 -5.41
C PHE A 152 -4.55 -1.88 -4.99
N LEU A 153 -4.86 -1.64 -3.72
CA LEU A 153 -6.13 -1.97 -3.10
C LEU A 153 -7.21 -0.97 -3.54
N ARG A 154 -8.43 -1.48 -3.71
CA ARG A 154 -9.62 -0.67 -3.94
C ARG A 154 -10.52 -0.72 -2.71
N GLU A 155 -10.95 0.43 -2.21
CA GLU A 155 -11.92 0.50 -1.12
C GLU A 155 -13.19 -0.28 -1.50
N GLY A 156 -13.64 -1.16 -0.60
CA GLY A 156 -14.77 -2.08 -0.83
C GLY A 156 -14.42 -3.41 -1.49
N SER A 157 -13.16 -3.61 -1.90
CA SER A 157 -12.67 -4.86 -2.51
C SER A 157 -11.21 -5.14 -2.11
N ALA A 158 -10.72 -4.53 -1.04
CA ALA A 158 -9.30 -4.55 -0.69
C ALA A 158 -8.81 -5.93 -0.26
N ILE A 159 -9.63 -6.69 0.44
CA ILE A 159 -9.29 -8.08 0.81
C ILE A 159 -9.13 -8.92 -0.45
N GLU A 160 -10.07 -8.85 -1.40
CA GLU A 160 -9.97 -9.57 -2.67
C GLU A 160 -8.73 -9.13 -3.47
N ASP A 161 -8.48 -7.81 -3.55
CA ASP A 161 -7.31 -7.26 -4.24
C ASP A 161 -5.98 -7.69 -3.58
N PHE A 162 -5.95 -7.92 -2.26
CA PHE A 162 -4.78 -8.44 -1.57
C PHE A 162 -4.60 -9.94 -1.76
N MET A 163 -5.70 -10.70 -1.64
CA MET A 163 -5.69 -12.17 -1.70
C MET A 163 -5.52 -12.70 -3.13
N ARG A 164 -5.94 -11.91 -4.13
CA ARG A 164 -5.85 -12.23 -5.57
C ARG A 164 -5.42 -11.02 -6.38
N PRO A 165 -4.22 -10.49 -6.13
CA PRO A 165 -3.75 -9.30 -6.82
C PRO A 165 -3.41 -9.60 -8.28
N ASN A 166 -3.59 -8.62 -9.16
CA ASN A 166 -3.12 -8.70 -10.54
C ASN A 166 -1.58 -8.79 -10.64
N ARG A 167 -0.86 -8.25 -9.67
CA ARG A 167 0.59 -8.31 -9.52
C ARG A 167 1.00 -7.91 -8.11
N VAL A 168 2.19 -8.34 -7.71
CA VAL A 168 2.94 -7.80 -6.57
C VAL A 168 4.16 -7.08 -7.12
N VAL A 169 4.45 -5.86 -6.66
CA VAL A 169 5.65 -5.11 -7.02
C VAL A 169 6.58 -5.07 -5.82
N ILE A 170 7.84 -5.42 -6.03
CA ILE A 170 8.90 -5.42 -5.02
C ILE A 170 10.07 -4.60 -5.56
N GLY A 171 10.26 -3.40 -5.04
CA GLY A 171 11.44 -2.58 -5.30
C GLY A 171 12.46 -2.76 -4.19
N ALA A 172 13.62 -3.32 -4.51
CA ALA A 172 14.67 -3.59 -3.55
C ALA A 172 16.04 -3.63 -4.22
N ASP A 173 17.09 -3.29 -3.47
CA ASP A 173 18.48 -3.30 -3.93
C ASP A 173 19.23 -4.59 -3.52
N SER A 174 18.61 -5.43 -2.69
CA SER A 174 19.21 -6.63 -2.09
C SER A 174 18.41 -7.89 -2.44
N ASP A 175 19.08 -8.90 -2.97
CA ASP A 175 18.49 -10.21 -3.25
C ASP A 175 17.93 -10.87 -1.99
N GLN A 176 18.57 -10.63 -0.83
CA GLN A 176 18.10 -11.12 0.46
C GLN A 176 16.72 -10.53 0.80
N ALA A 177 16.57 -9.22 0.66
CA ALA A 177 15.29 -8.55 0.90
C ALA A 177 14.21 -9.03 -0.07
N VAL A 178 14.55 -9.17 -1.35
CA VAL A 178 13.64 -9.73 -2.37
C VAL A 178 13.16 -11.12 -1.98
N ALA A 179 14.08 -12.01 -1.57
CA ALA A 179 13.74 -13.39 -1.17
C ALA A 179 12.80 -13.40 0.05
N ILE A 180 13.08 -12.58 1.06
CA ILE A 180 12.26 -12.47 2.28
C ILE A 180 10.84 -11.97 1.93
N ILE A 181 10.71 -10.93 1.10
CA ILE A 181 9.39 -10.42 0.71
C ILE A 181 8.65 -11.43 -0.16
N LYS A 182 9.32 -12.10 -1.10
CA LYS A 182 8.70 -13.19 -1.89
C LYS A 182 8.15 -14.31 -1.00
N ASP A 183 8.84 -14.66 0.07
CA ASP A 183 8.37 -15.70 1.00
C ASP A 183 7.09 -15.30 1.72
N LEU A 184 6.91 -14.01 2.07
CA LEU A 184 5.64 -13.49 2.62
C LEU A 184 4.47 -13.65 1.64
N TYR A 185 4.71 -13.46 0.35
CA TYR A 185 3.70 -13.60 -0.70
C TYR A 185 3.63 -15.02 -1.29
N ARG A 186 4.31 -16.00 -0.67
CA ARG A 186 4.35 -17.38 -1.15
C ARG A 186 2.97 -18.01 -1.42
N PRO A 187 1.91 -17.78 -0.62
CA PRO A 187 0.58 -18.31 -0.93
C PRO A 187 0.05 -17.88 -2.30
N LEU A 188 0.47 -16.74 -2.83
CA LEU A 188 0.05 -16.24 -4.15
C LEU A 188 0.64 -17.02 -5.33
N TYR A 189 1.69 -17.83 -5.10
CA TYR A 189 2.21 -18.74 -6.15
C TYR A 189 1.19 -19.80 -6.57
N LEU A 190 0.28 -20.18 -5.67
CA LEU A 190 -0.78 -21.14 -5.98
C LEU A 190 -1.77 -20.63 -7.04
N ILE A 191 -1.85 -19.33 -7.22
CA ILE A 191 -2.71 -18.67 -8.21
C ILE A 191 -1.90 -17.97 -9.30
N GLU A 192 -0.60 -18.29 -9.40
CA GLU A 192 0.32 -17.78 -10.43
C GLU A 192 0.38 -16.25 -10.53
N THR A 193 0.24 -15.55 -9.40
CA THR A 193 0.30 -14.09 -9.37
C THR A 193 1.67 -13.59 -9.84
N PRO A 194 1.73 -12.70 -10.86
CA PRO A 194 2.99 -12.12 -11.30
C PRO A 194 3.67 -11.30 -10.19
N ILE A 195 4.96 -11.54 -9.97
CA ILE A 195 5.79 -10.73 -9.07
C ILE A 195 6.80 -9.96 -9.91
N VAL A 196 6.68 -8.64 -9.89
CA VAL A 196 7.60 -7.71 -10.55
C VAL A 196 8.66 -7.29 -9.56
N VAL A 197 9.91 -7.66 -9.80
CA VAL A 197 11.06 -7.24 -9.00
C VAL A 197 11.82 -6.16 -9.77
N THR A 198 12.12 -5.05 -9.09
CA THR A 198 12.80 -3.89 -9.66
C THR A 198 13.56 -3.14 -8.55
N ASP A 199 14.18 -2.01 -8.88
CA ASP A 199 14.75 -1.07 -7.90
C ASP A 199 13.66 -0.30 -7.14
N VAL A 200 14.04 0.34 -6.03
CA VAL A 200 13.13 1.08 -5.16
C VAL A 200 12.46 2.26 -5.89
N PRO A 201 13.19 3.16 -6.59
CA PRO A 201 12.58 4.29 -7.31
C PRO A 201 11.57 3.85 -8.38
N THR A 202 11.87 2.80 -9.13
CA THR A 202 10.95 2.27 -10.15
C THR A 202 9.67 1.74 -9.53
N ALA A 203 9.75 1.02 -8.40
CA ALA A 203 8.57 0.53 -7.68
C ALA A 203 7.70 1.68 -7.16
N GLU A 204 8.30 2.73 -6.62
CA GLU A 204 7.61 3.96 -6.20
C GLU A 204 6.87 4.60 -7.38
N LEU A 205 7.53 4.74 -8.54
CA LEU A 205 6.95 5.33 -9.74
C LEU A 205 5.80 4.49 -10.31
N ILE A 206 5.89 3.16 -10.30
CA ILE A 206 4.85 2.26 -10.81
C ILE A 206 3.49 2.56 -10.18
N LYS A 207 3.44 2.85 -8.88
CA LYS A 207 2.18 3.19 -8.19
C LYS A 207 1.58 4.49 -8.74
N TYR A 208 2.36 5.55 -8.81
CA TYR A 208 1.90 6.85 -9.32
C TYR A 208 1.49 6.77 -10.78
N ALA A 209 2.32 6.16 -11.63
CA ALA A 209 2.04 6.00 -13.05
C ALA A 209 0.74 5.20 -13.28
N SER A 210 0.52 4.14 -12.51
CA SER A 210 -0.71 3.35 -12.59
C SER A 210 -1.94 4.18 -12.24
N ASN A 211 -1.91 4.94 -11.14
CA ASN A 211 -3.03 5.76 -10.71
C ASN A 211 -3.28 6.93 -11.69
N ALA A 212 -2.22 7.57 -12.19
CA ALA A 212 -2.32 8.62 -13.19
C ALA A 212 -2.94 8.12 -14.50
N PHE A 213 -2.55 6.94 -14.97
CA PHE A 213 -3.12 6.34 -16.17
C PHE A 213 -4.61 6.00 -15.99
N LEU A 214 -5.00 5.46 -14.83
CA LEU A 214 -6.41 5.17 -14.55
C LEU A 214 -7.26 6.46 -14.50
N ALA A 215 -6.75 7.52 -13.89
CA ALA A 215 -7.40 8.84 -13.88
C ALA A 215 -7.51 9.42 -15.30
N THR A 216 -6.47 9.27 -16.13
CA THR A 216 -6.46 9.68 -17.54
C THR A 216 -7.55 8.96 -18.32
N LYS A 217 -7.76 7.67 -18.11
CA LYS A 217 -8.84 6.92 -18.79
C LYS A 217 -10.23 7.49 -18.46
N ILE A 218 -10.47 7.87 -17.20
CA ILE A 218 -11.72 8.51 -16.79
C ILE A 218 -11.90 9.87 -17.44
N SER A 219 -10.86 10.70 -17.43
CA SER A 219 -10.90 12.01 -18.09
C SER A 219 -11.12 11.87 -19.60
N PHE A 220 -10.40 10.93 -20.24
CA PHE A 220 -10.55 10.66 -21.67
C PHE A 220 -11.98 10.28 -22.06
N ILE A 221 -12.60 9.33 -21.33
CA ILE A 221 -13.96 8.92 -21.68
C ILE A 221 -14.99 10.02 -21.43
N ASN A 222 -14.75 10.94 -20.49
CA ASN A 222 -15.58 12.11 -20.28
C ASN A 222 -15.48 13.10 -21.46
N GLU A 223 -14.29 13.31 -22.02
CA GLU A 223 -14.13 14.11 -23.23
C GLU A 223 -14.85 13.47 -24.42
N ILE A 224 -14.78 12.15 -24.56
CA ILE A 224 -15.55 11.42 -25.58
C ILE A 224 -17.06 11.53 -25.34
N ALA A 225 -17.54 11.57 -24.08
CA ALA A 225 -18.94 11.79 -23.78
C ALA A 225 -19.44 13.14 -24.29
N ASN A 226 -18.66 14.23 -24.06
CA ASN A 226 -18.95 15.56 -24.57
C ASN A 226 -19.03 15.58 -26.12
N LEU A 227 -18.16 14.82 -26.79
CA LEU A 227 -18.21 14.68 -28.24
C LEU A 227 -19.46 13.89 -28.69
N CYS A 228 -19.79 12.80 -28.00
CA CYS A 228 -20.98 11.99 -28.29
C CYS A 228 -22.26 12.83 -28.24
N GLU A 229 -22.40 13.69 -27.24
CA GLU A 229 -23.55 14.60 -27.12
C GLU A 229 -23.71 15.51 -28.35
N ARG A 230 -22.58 16.01 -28.90
CA ARG A 230 -22.58 16.91 -30.07
C ARG A 230 -22.91 16.20 -31.38
N VAL A 231 -22.52 14.92 -31.51
CA VAL A 231 -22.67 14.17 -32.77
C VAL A 231 -23.81 13.14 -32.73
N GLY A 232 -24.54 13.05 -31.62
CA GLY A 232 -25.64 12.10 -31.46
C GLY A 232 -25.21 10.63 -31.26
N ALA A 233 -23.98 10.41 -30.78
CA ALA A 233 -23.45 9.08 -30.51
C ALA A 233 -23.75 8.64 -29.05
N ASN A 234 -23.65 7.33 -28.77
CA ASN A 234 -23.82 6.77 -27.44
C ASN A 234 -22.46 6.43 -26.81
N VAL A 235 -22.07 7.15 -25.77
CA VAL A 235 -20.78 6.99 -25.10
C VAL A 235 -20.59 5.61 -24.47
N GLN A 236 -21.65 4.96 -23.96
CA GLN A 236 -21.56 3.61 -23.39
C GLN A 236 -21.21 2.59 -24.47
N MET A 237 -21.76 2.76 -25.68
CA MET A 237 -21.44 1.91 -26.83
C MET A 237 -20.04 2.16 -27.35
N VAL A 238 -19.58 3.42 -27.37
CA VAL A 238 -18.21 3.77 -27.70
C VAL A 238 -17.24 3.14 -26.70
N ALA A 239 -17.49 3.32 -25.39
CA ALA A 239 -16.67 2.72 -24.31
C ALA A 239 -16.64 1.18 -24.40
N LYS A 240 -17.78 0.56 -24.68
CA LYS A 240 -17.86 -0.89 -24.88
C LYS A 240 -17.06 -1.33 -26.11
N GLY A 241 -17.23 -0.68 -27.24
CA GLY A 241 -16.50 -1.01 -28.48
C GLY A 241 -14.99 -0.88 -28.32
N MET A 242 -14.52 0.25 -27.75
CA MET A 242 -13.12 0.45 -27.45
C MET A 242 -12.57 -0.57 -26.45
N GLY A 243 -13.31 -0.81 -25.37
CA GLY A 243 -12.89 -1.67 -24.27
C GLY A 243 -12.77 -3.15 -24.61
N LEU A 244 -13.32 -3.61 -25.72
CA LEU A 244 -13.12 -4.96 -26.26
C LEU A 244 -11.73 -5.16 -26.87
N ASP A 245 -11.04 -4.08 -27.25
CA ASP A 245 -9.63 -4.17 -27.62
C ASP A 245 -8.78 -4.41 -26.34
N HIS A 246 -8.10 -5.54 -26.28
CA HIS A 246 -7.27 -5.92 -25.12
C HIS A 246 -6.14 -4.93 -24.82
N ARG A 247 -5.68 -4.15 -25.80
CA ARG A 247 -4.68 -3.08 -25.61
C ARG A 247 -5.25 -1.91 -24.81
N ILE A 248 -6.57 -1.71 -24.83
CA ILE A 248 -7.29 -0.64 -24.13
C ILE A 248 -7.89 -1.15 -22.83
N GLY A 249 -8.64 -2.25 -22.89
CA GLY A 249 -9.37 -2.84 -21.79
C GLY A 249 -10.60 -2.03 -21.36
N SER A 250 -11.63 -2.69 -20.86
CA SER A 250 -12.94 -2.09 -20.54
C SER A 250 -12.98 -1.30 -19.21
N LYS A 251 -12.02 -1.51 -18.33
CA LYS A 251 -12.04 -0.87 -17.01
C LYS A 251 -11.66 0.60 -17.08
N PHE A 252 -12.30 1.43 -16.23
CA PHE A 252 -12.08 2.89 -16.15
C PHE A 252 -12.51 3.67 -17.41
N LEU A 253 -13.44 3.12 -18.21
CA LEU A 253 -14.09 3.77 -19.35
C LEU A 253 -15.57 4.07 -19.06
N HIS A 254 -15.87 4.57 -17.86
CA HIS A 254 -17.22 4.95 -17.45
C HIS A 254 -17.30 6.48 -17.37
N ALA A 255 -18.05 7.08 -18.30
CA ALA A 255 -18.32 8.51 -18.27
C ALA A 255 -19.20 8.87 -17.06
N GLY A 256 -18.90 9.97 -16.41
CA GLY A 256 -19.57 10.45 -15.20
C GLY A 256 -18.99 11.77 -14.70
N PRO A 257 -19.11 12.08 -13.40
CA PRO A 257 -18.65 13.38 -12.85
C PRO A 257 -17.12 13.57 -12.84
N GLY A 258 -16.35 12.54 -13.22
CA GLY A 258 -14.88 12.54 -13.21
C GLY A 258 -14.31 11.54 -12.22
N PHE A 259 -12.98 11.61 -12.00
CA PHE A 259 -12.32 10.82 -10.96
C PHE A 259 -12.33 11.57 -9.62
N GLY A 260 -12.26 10.82 -8.52
CA GLY A 260 -12.27 11.38 -7.17
C GLY A 260 -11.70 10.37 -6.17
N GLY A 261 -12.23 10.40 -4.96
CA GLY A 261 -11.75 9.58 -3.84
C GLY A 261 -10.51 10.17 -3.18
N SER A 262 -9.96 9.45 -2.20
CA SER A 262 -8.82 9.88 -1.40
C SER A 262 -7.46 9.74 -2.12
N CYS A 263 -7.38 8.89 -3.17
CA CYS A 263 -6.11 8.51 -3.78
C CYS A 263 -5.79 9.32 -5.05
N PHE A 264 -6.65 9.29 -6.07
CA PHE A 264 -6.31 9.86 -7.37
C PHE A 264 -5.95 11.36 -7.32
N PRO A 265 -6.76 12.26 -6.69
CA PRO A 265 -6.39 13.66 -6.63
C PRO A 265 -5.06 13.91 -5.93
N LYS A 266 -4.83 13.25 -4.80
CA LYS A 266 -3.60 13.35 -4.02
C LYS A 266 -2.38 12.84 -4.81
N ASP A 267 -2.50 11.67 -5.44
CA ASP A 267 -1.39 11.02 -6.12
C ASP A 267 -1.01 11.76 -7.41
N LEU A 268 -2.00 12.31 -8.15
CA LEU A 268 -1.72 13.15 -9.30
C LEU A 268 -1.01 14.45 -8.90
N ALA A 269 -1.49 15.11 -7.84
CA ALA A 269 -0.84 16.31 -7.33
C ALA A 269 0.62 16.06 -6.94
N ALA A 270 0.87 14.96 -6.21
CA ALA A 270 2.22 14.57 -5.82
C ALA A 270 3.11 14.22 -7.03
N LEU A 271 2.56 13.54 -8.06
CA LEU A 271 3.32 13.23 -9.29
C LEU A 271 3.73 14.49 -10.07
N ILE A 272 2.91 15.54 -10.06
CA ILE A 272 3.24 16.83 -10.71
C ILE A 272 4.42 17.51 -10.01
N GLN A 273 4.60 17.27 -8.71
CA GLN A 273 5.69 17.86 -7.91
C GLN A 273 6.99 17.03 -7.95
N THR A 274 6.97 15.85 -8.55
CA THR A 274 8.16 15.01 -8.75
C THR A 274 8.94 15.42 -9.97
#